data_d02e2bf78201f19b47c3334b3938b0a5
#
_entry.id   d02e2bf78201f19b47c3334b3938b0a5
#
_cell.length_a   1.000
_cell.length_b   1.000
_cell.length_c   1.000
_cell.angle_alpha   90.00
_cell.angle_beta   90.00
_cell.angle_gamma   90.00
#
_symmetry.space_group_name_H-M   'P 1'
#
loop_
_entity.id
_entity.type
_entity.pdbx_description
1 polymer ?
#
loop_
_entity_poly.entity_id
_entity_poly.type
_entity_poly.pdbx_seq_one_letter_code
_entity_poly.pdbx_strand_id
1 'polypeptide(L)'
;MKKLFVSVVALLAAVSLSAQDVTAIYNEAAAAFGAKDFAGAAAKFEQVIEQGLDSEEAASLVATAKTTLPKCYFMMGGGAIRTKNYDEALKNFTKSAELAELYGDMSQMAKANGWVAKIYQIQGGDAFNNKDYATAAGVFEKGYKADPDNTAMALNLAMSYCEMGEYEKGMDIYEAVAAKTHPKYADDAAKAKEMIALYTNNKVATLQAANDFDGIIAMADALLAKNAENALAQKVRLQAYASKKDYNKVIELGEAAAKVQTDPEDVSLMYRTLGAAYTAQEMKPQAIEAFRKVTAGPAVESAKAALAELTK
;
A
#
# COMPACT_ATOMS: atom_id res chain seq x y z
N MET A 1 -13.12 4.84 17.41
CA MET A 1 -12.88 5.04 18.85
C MET A 1 -13.00 3.69 19.54
N LYS A 2 -11.92 2.91 19.56
CA LYS A 2 -11.81 1.69 20.38
C LYS A 2 -11.03 2.05 21.62
N LYS A 3 -11.73 2.07 22.76
CA LYS A 3 -11.12 2.25 24.07
C LYS A 3 -10.25 1.03 24.35
N LEU A 4 -8.91 1.20 24.30
CA LEU A 4 -7.99 0.22 24.85
C LEU A 4 -8.15 0.27 26.37
N PHE A 5 -8.76 -0.76 26.92
CA PHE A 5 -8.71 -1.03 28.36
C PHE A 5 -7.30 -1.54 28.66
N VAL A 6 -6.43 -0.67 29.15
CA VAL A 6 -5.24 -1.08 29.86
C VAL A 6 -5.73 -1.65 31.18
N SER A 7 -5.78 -2.96 31.29
CA SER A 7 -6.05 -3.63 32.55
C SER A 7 -4.81 -3.47 33.44
N VAL A 8 -4.72 -2.36 34.14
CA VAL A 8 -3.85 -2.23 35.30
C VAL A 8 -4.56 -2.99 36.43
N VAL A 9 -4.11 -4.20 36.69
CA VAL A 9 -4.47 -4.91 37.92
C VAL A 9 -3.75 -4.20 39.06
N ALA A 10 -4.41 -3.22 39.65
CA ALA A 10 -3.96 -2.59 40.88
C ALA A 10 -4.28 -3.54 42.05
N LEU A 11 -3.29 -4.26 42.55
CA LEU A 11 -3.32 -4.75 43.93
C LEU A 11 -2.96 -3.55 44.81
N LEU A 12 -3.97 -2.91 45.37
CA LEU A 12 -3.85 -1.88 46.39
C LEU A 12 -3.36 -2.52 47.69
N ALA A 13 -2.03 -2.51 47.89
CA ALA A 13 -1.49 -2.40 49.21
C ALA A 13 -1.04 -0.93 49.39
N ALA A 14 -1.87 -0.11 50.02
CA ALA A 14 -1.55 1.26 50.36
C ALA A 14 -0.44 1.26 51.42
N VAL A 15 0.80 1.18 50.96
CA VAL A 15 1.97 1.59 51.74
C VAL A 15 2.26 3.00 51.25
N SER A 16 2.04 4.00 52.08
CA SER A 16 2.51 5.37 51.80
C SER A 16 4.03 5.35 51.80
N LEU A 17 4.60 5.09 50.61
CA LEU A 17 6.05 5.22 50.43
C LEU A 17 6.44 6.70 50.53
N SER A 18 7.51 7.01 51.27
CA SER A 18 7.99 8.38 51.37
C SER A 18 8.62 8.82 50.04
N ALA A 19 8.65 10.12 49.77
CA ALA A 19 9.35 10.68 48.61
C ALA A 19 10.83 10.25 48.56
N GLN A 20 11.39 9.90 49.68
CA GLN A 20 12.77 9.40 49.84
C GLN A 20 12.92 7.99 49.25
N ASP A 21 11.89 7.14 49.36
CA ASP A 21 11.87 5.80 48.74
C ASP A 21 11.75 5.89 47.23
N VAL A 22 10.92 6.79 46.69
CA VAL A 22 10.81 7.05 45.26
C VAL A 22 12.11 7.56 44.66
N THR A 23 12.83 8.42 45.39
CA THR A 23 14.18 8.92 45.02
C THR A 23 15.18 7.78 44.93
N ALA A 24 15.18 6.86 45.89
CA ALA A 24 16.06 5.70 45.87
C ALA A 24 15.82 4.81 44.65
N ILE A 25 14.55 4.48 44.35
CA ILE A 25 14.14 3.68 43.16
C ILE A 25 14.54 4.40 41.87
N TYR A 26 14.37 5.72 41.81
CA TYR A 26 14.80 6.51 40.64
C TYR A 26 16.30 6.44 40.41
N ASN A 27 17.11 6.57 41.45
CA ASN A 27 18.57 6.48 41.38
C ASN A 27 19.02 5.10 40.89
N GLU A 28 18.36 4.04 41.34
CA GLU A 28 18.61 2.68 40.86
C GLU A 28 18.19 2.52 39.39
N ALA A 29 17.04 3.10 38.97
CA ALA A 29 16.63 3.11 37.60
C ALA A 29 17.63 3.82 36.67
N ALA A 30 18.10 5.00 37.10
CA ALA A 30 19.11 5.78 36.38
C ALA A 30 20.46 5.05 36.28
N ALA A 31 20.88 4.39 37.35
CA ALA A 31 22.12 3.57 37.37
C ALA A 31 21.98 2.37 36.38
N ALA A 32 20.86 1.65 36.40
CA ALA A 32 20.58 0.55 35.49
C ALA A 32 20.59 1.04 34.04
N PHE A 33 19.95 2.18 33.75
CA PHE A 33 19.96 2.79 32.43
C PHE A 33 21.38 3.13 31.96
N GLY A 34 22.20 3.74 32.83
CA GLY A 34 23.61 4.03 32.57
C GLY A 34 24.44 2.79 32.31
N ALA A 35 24.16 1.70 33.01
CA ALA A 35 24.78 0.39 32.83
C ALA A 35 24.27 -0.36 31.60
N LYS A 36 23.30 0.22 30.84
CA LYS A 36 22.61 -0.39 29.69
C LYS A 36 21.76 -1.63 30.04
N ASP A 37 21.44 -1.80 31.32
CA ASP A 37 20.37 -2.73 31.72
C ASP A 37 19.01 -2.06 31.53
N PHE A 38 18.57 -2.01 30.27
CA PHE A 38 17.36 -1.30 29.94
C PHE A 38 16.10 -2.00 30.46
N ALA A 39 16.14 -3.29 30.68
CA ALA A 39 15.02 -4.04 31.24
C ALA A 39 14.88 -3.74 32.76
N GLY A 40 15.97 -3.79 33.50
CA GLY A 40 15.99 -3.40 34.91
C GLY A 40 15.65 -1.92 35.13
N ALA A 41 16.16 -1.04 34.25
CA ALA A 41 15.79 0.38 34.25
C ALA A 41 14.29 0.61 34.00
N ALA A 42 13.71 -0.07 33.00
CA ALA A 42 12.29 0.06 32.70
C ALA A 42 11.41 -0.33 33.88
N ALA A 43 11.68 -1.50 34.50
CA ALA A 43 10.90 -1.97 35.63
C ALA A 43 10.96 -0.99 36.82
N LYS A 44 12.13 -0.36 37.07
CA LYS A 44 12.28 0.63 38.14
C LYS A 44 11.64 1.98 37.79
N PHE A 45 11.73 2.45 36.54
CA PHE A 45 11.01 3.66 36.14
C PHE A 45 9.49 3.48 36.20
N GLU A 46 8.95 2.28 35.90
CA GLU A 46 7.53 1.97 36.12
C GLU A 46 7.15 2.10 37.60
N GLN A 47 7.99 1.58 38.50
CA GLN A 47 7.78 1.75 39.96
C GLN A 47 7.84 3.22 40.41
N VAL A 48 8.79 4.02 39.87
CA VAL A 48 8.83 5.48 40.16
C VAL A 48 7.55 6.16 39.73
N ILE A 49 7.00 5.81 38.56
CA ILE A 49 5.78 6.41 38.07
C ILE A 49 4.58 5.99 38.93
N GLU A 50 4.46 4.70 39.23
CA GLU A 50 3.36 4.15 40.01
C GLU A 50 3.33 4.71 41.45
N GLN A 51 4.48 4.70 42.12
CA GLN A 51 4.58 5.06 43.55
C GLN A 51 4.69 6.57 43.81
N GLY A 52 5.20 7.32 42.79
CA GLY A 52 5.38 8.77 42.92
C GLY A 52 4.22 9.59 42.36
N LEU A 53 3.15 8.95 41.81
CA LEU A 53 2.10 9.64 41.06
C LEU A 53 1.39 10.72 41.87
N ASP A 54 1.12 10.43 43.15
CA ASP A 54 0.36 11.31 44.05
C ASP A 54 1.26 12.16 44.96
N SER A 55 2.59 12.13 44.76
CA SER A 55 3.56 12.87 45.56
C SER A 55 4.02 14.14 44.85
N GLU A 56 3.70 15.30 45.36
CA GLU A 56 4.22 16.59 44.85
C GLU A 56 5.75 16.64 44.88
N GLU A 57 6.37 16.08 45.92
CA GLU A 57 7.83 16.04 46.07
C GLU A 57 8.50 15.13 45.03
N ALA A 58 7.83 14.07 44.57
CA ALA A 58 8.31 13.16 43.55
C ALA A 58 7.96 13.59 42.11
N ALA A 59 7.16 14.64 41.93
CA ALA A 59 6.61 15.03 40.61
C ALA A 59 7.70 15.18 39.52
N SER A 60 8.85 15.77 39.87
CA SER A 60 9.99 15.94 38.95
C SER A 60 10.59 14.60 38.52
N LEU A 61 10.74 13.66 39.47
CA LEU A 61 11.25 12.31 39.20
C LEU A 61 10.31 11.51 38.34
N VAL A 62 9.00 11.59 38.64
CA VAL A 62 7.94 10.97 37.83
C VAL A 62 7.94 11.52 36.39
N ALA A 63 8.06 12.84 36.21
CA ALA A 63 8.14 13.45 34.88
C ALA A 63 9.37 12.95 34.12
N THR A 64 10.52 12.83 34.74
CA THR A 64 11.75 12.29 34.15
C THR A 64 11.60 10.80 33.83
N ALA A 65 10.99 10.02 34.74
CA ALA A 65 10.71 8.60 34.49
C ALA A 65 9.79 8.40 33.27
N LYS A 66 8.70 9.19 33.16
CA LYS A 66 7.78 9.18 32.01
C LYS A 66 8.47 9.47 30.70
N THR A 67 9.48 10.34 30.67
CA THR A 67 10.25 10.62 29.43
C THR A 67 11.35 9.59 29.14
N THR A 68 11.82 8.85 30.16
CA THR A 68 12.92 7.89 30.01
C THR A 68 12.43 6.46 29.76
N LEU A 69 11.30 6.08 30.33
CA LEU A 69 10.73 4.75 30.19
C LEU A 69 10.49 4.34 28.72
N PRO A 70 9.91 5.17 27.84
CA PRO A 70 9.80 4.84 26.41
C PRO A 70 11.15 4.58 25.75
N LYS A 71 12.21 5.29 26.18
CA LYS A 71 13.57 5.10 25.66
C LYS A 71 14.17 3.76 26.09
N CYS A 72 13.86 3.28 27.30
CA CYS A 72 14.28 1.94 27.72
C CYS A 72 13.76 0.87 26.76
N TYR A 73 12.46 0.87 26.48
CA TYR A 73 11.85 -0.07 25.53
C TYR A 73 12.41 0.09 24.12
N PHE A 74 12.67 1.32 23.67
CA PHE A 74 13.31 1.58 22.38
C PHE A 74 14.70 0.94 22.30
N MET A 75 15.51 1.06 23.35
CA MET A 75 16.85 0.46 23.39
C MET A 75 16.80 -1.07 23.45
N MET A 76 15.81 -1.66 24.14
CA MET A 76 15.55 -3.10 24.15
C MET A 76 15.19 -3.59 22.74
N GLY A 77 14.31 -2.87 22.03
CA GLY A 77 13.97 -3.15 20.63
C GLY A 77 15.21 -3.12 19.75
N GLY A 78 16.07 -2.12 19.88
CA GLY A 78 17.36 -2.03 19.17
C GLY A 78 18.31 -3.18 19.48
N GLY A 79 18.30 -3.70 20.72
CA GLY A 79 19.01 -4.91 21.10
C GLY A 79 18.51 -6.16 20.38
N ALA A 80 17.18 -6.32 20.34
CA ALA A 80 16.52 -7.44 19.66
C ALA A 80 16.77 -7.45 18.14
N ILE A 81 16.83 -6.28 17.50
CA ILE A 81 17.20 -6.16 16.07
C ILE A 81 18.59 -6.75 15.80
N ARG A 82 19.60 -6.48 16.67
CA ARG A 82 20.96 -7.00 16.47
C ARG A 82 21.03 -8.52 16.51
N THR A 83 20.14 -9.15 17.25
CA THR A 83 20.02 -10.62 17.32
C THR A 83 19.00 -11.19 16.32
N LYS A 84 18.44 -10.34 15.43
CA LYS A 84 17.38 -10.70 14.47
C LYS A 84 16.12 -11.28 15.13
N ASN A 85 15.89 -10.98 16.41
CA ASN A 85 14.66 -11.35 17.10
C ASN A 85 13.60 -10.28 16.82
N TYR A 86 12.98 -10.35 15.62
CA TYR A 86 12.04 -9.34 15.15
C TYR A 86 10.77 -9.27 15.98
N ASP A 87 10.28 -10.39 16.54
CA ASP A 87 9.08 -10.40 17.36
C ASP A 87 9.29 -9.64 18.67
N GLU A 88 10.42 -9.87 19.36
CA GLU A 88 10.77 -9.12 20.54
C GLU A 88 11.07 -7.65 20.23
N ALA A 89 11.68 -7.37 19.08
CA ALA A 89 11.89 -6.01 18.60
C ALA A 89 10.56 -5.27 18.38
N LEU A 90 9.61 -5.89 17.68
CA LEU A 90 8.26 -5.34 17.48
C LEU A 90 7.58 -5.03 18.80
N LYS A 91 7.57 -6.00 19.74
CA LYS A 91 6.97 -5.83 21.05
C LYS A 91 7.55 -4.60 21.78
N ASN A 92 8.87 -4.47 21.81
CA ASN A 92 9.55 -3.39 22.51
C ASN A 92 9.35 -2.03 21.81
N PHE A 93 9.46 -1.95 20.48
CA PHE A 93 9.21 -0.69 19.78
C PHE A 93 7.74 -0.25 19.85
N THR A 94 6.79 -1.19 19.78
CA THR A 94 5.36 -0.89 19.97
C THR A 94 5.12 -0.34 21.37
N LYS A 95 5.68 -0.98 22.40
CA LYS A 95 5.58 -0.50 23.79
C LYS A 95 6.20 0.88 23.97
N SER A 96 7.35 1.12 23.32
CA SER A 96 8.00 2.45 23.31
C SER A 96 7.08 3.51 22.70
N ALA A 97 6.43 3.20 21.58
CA ALA A 97 5.52 4.13 20.89
C ALA A 97 4.28 4.44 21.73
N GLU A 98 3.64 3.42 22.31
CA GLU A 98 2.47 3.56 23.18
C GLU A 98 2.74 4.43 24.40
N LEU A 99 3.87 4.19 25.08
CA LEU A 99 4.28 4.97 26.24
C LEU A 99 4.66 6.40 25.87
N ALA A 100 5.34 6.58 24.73
CA ALA A 100 5.71 7.90 24.24
C ALA A 100 4.44 8.73 23.88
N GLU A 101 3.44 8.11 23.25
CA GLU A 101 2.15 8.74 23.00
C GLU A 101 1.44 9.10 24.31
N LEU A 102 1.36 8.15 25.24
CA LEU A 102 0.72 8.36 26.54
C LEU A 102 1.34 9.52 27.32
N TYR A 103 2.66 9.70 27.23
CA TYR A 103 3.39 10.75 27.96
C TYR A 103 3.70 12.00 27.10
N GLY A 104 3.20 12.06 25.86
CA GLY A 104 3.28 13.24 25.01
C GLY A 104 4.63 13.41 24.28
N ASP A 105 5.50 12.42 24.25
CA ASP A 105 6.77 12.46 23.47
C ASP A 105 6.52 11.99 22.02
N MET A 106 5.94 12.86 21.21
CA MET A 106 5.66 12.57 19.80
C MET A 106 6.92 12.25 18.99
N SER A 107 8.08 12.77 19.37
CA SER A 107 9.34 12.47 18.69
C SER A 107 9.79 11.03 18.93
N GLN A 108 9.70 10.55 20.17
CA GLN A 108 10.03 9.17 20.50
C GLN A 108 9.02 8.19 19.90
N MET A 109 7.73 8.55 19.92
CA MET A 109 6.67 7.78 19.26
C MET A 109 6.97 7.59 17.77
N ALA A 110 7.27 8.67 17.04
CA ALA A 110 7.59 8.60 15.62
C ALA A 110 8.81 7.73 15.32
N LYS A 111 9.87 7.82 16.15
CA LYS A 111 11.04 6.95 16.01
C LYS A 111 10.71 5.48 16.20
N ALA A 112 9.93 5.15 17.20
CA ALA A 112 9.54 3.78 17.51
C ALA A 112 8.64 3.19 16.40
N ASN A 113 7.63 3.95 15.93
CA ASN A 113 6.78 3.56 14.81
C ASN A 113 7.57 3.37 13.51
N GLY A 114 8.58 4.20 13.25
CA GLY A 114 9.47 4.02 12.11
C GLY A 114 10.21 2.67 12.15
N TRP A 115 10.62 2.20 13.32
CA TRP A 115 11.22 0.88 13.45
C TRP A 115 10.20 -0.25 13.31
N VAL A 116 8.99 -0.10 13.84
CA VAL A 116 7.89 -1.06 13.65
C VAL A 116 7.61 -1.24 12.16
N ALA A 117 7.45 -0.15 11.41
CA ALA A 117 7.24 -0.21 9.96
C ALA A 117 8.42 -0.90 9.24
N LYS A 118 9.66 -0.57 9.62
CA LYS A 118 10.86 -1.18 9.03
C LYS A 118 10.95 -2.69 9.28
N ILE A 119 10.56 -3.17 10.45
CA ILE A 119 10.55 -4.60 10.77
C ILE A 119 9.50 -5.32 9.92
N TYR A 120 8.29 -4.78 9.80
CA TYR A 120 7.27 -5.37 8.91
C TYR A 120 7.74 -5.39 7.45
N GLN A 121 8.46 -4.36 7.02
CA GLN A 121 9.03 -4.33 5.66
C GLN A 121 10.08 -5.44 5.45
N ILE A 122 10.94 -5.69 6.45
CA ILE A 122 11.94 -6.78 6.38
C ILE A 122 11.24 -8.14 6.36
N GLN A 123 10.37 -8.42 7.33
CA GLN A 123 9.68 -9.72 7.45
C GLN A 123 8.78 -10.00 6.24
N GLY A 124 8.04 -9.02 5.77
CA GLY A 124 7.20 -9.13 4.59
C GLY A 124 8.03 -9.32 3.32
N GLY A 125 9.15 -8.60 3.20
CA GLY A 125 10.08 -8.74 2.08
C GLY A 125 10.75 -10.11 2.03
N ASP A 126 11.15 -10.64 3.17
CA ASP A 126 11.73 -12.01 3.26
C ASP A 126 10.70 -13.07 2.83
N ALA A 127 9.45 -12.96 3.31
CA ALA A 127 8.37 -13.86 2.90
C ALA A 127 8.08 -13.73 1.39
N PHE A 128 8.02 -12.52 0.87
CA PHE A 128 7.79 -12.25 -0.56
C PHE A 128 8.88 -12.86 -1.44
N ASN A 129 10.14 -12.68 -1.08
CA ASN A 129 11.29 -13.24 -1.80
C ASN A 129 11.29 -14.78 -1.81
N ASN A 130 10.76 -15.38 -0.75
CA ASN A 130 10.54 -16.82 -0.66
C ASN A 130 9.27 -17.29 -1.39
N LYS A 131 8.55 -16.39 -2.08
CA LYS A 131 7.27 -16.63 -2.75
C LYS A 131 6.14 -17.07 -1.80
N ASP A 132 6.29 -16.83 -0.50
CA ASP A 132 5.21 -16.98 0.47
C ASP A 132 4.39 -15.67 0.51
N TYR A 133 3.65 -15.46 -0.57
CA TYR A 133 2.89 -14.23 -0.77
C TYR A 133 1.77 -14.05 0.27
N ALA A 134 1.23 -15.14 0.79
CA ALA A 134 0.20 -15.09 1.83
C ALA A 134 0.76 -14.54 3.15
N THR A 135 1.92 -15.05 3.60
CA THR A 135 2.62 -14.50 4.77
C THR A 135 3.06 -13.06 4.50
N ALA A 136 3.60 -12.75 3.33
CA ALA A 136 4.00 -11.40 2.94
C ALA A 136 2.83 -10.41 3.04
N ALA A 137 1.68 -10.75 2.44
CA ALA A 137 0.48 -9.93 2.51
C ALA A 137 0.02 -9.70 3.96
N GLY A 138 -0.03 -10.76 4.79
CA GLY A 138 -0.42 -10.64 6.20
C GLY A 138 0.52 -9.76 7.03
N VAL A 139 1.83 -9.77 6.74
CA VAL A 139 2.84 -8.93 7.40
C VAL A 139 2.73 -7.48 6.91
N PHE A 140 2.67 -7.25 5.59
CA PHE A 140 2.52 -5.91 5.04
C PHE A 140 1.20 -5.26 5.43
N GLU A 141 0.12 -6.03 5.56
CA GLU A 141 -1.17 -5.52 6.04
C GLU A 141 -1.08 -4.99 7.48
N LYS A 142 -0.37 -5.71 8.38
CA LYS A 142 -0.12 -5.23 9.74
C LYS A 142 0.68 -3.92 9.74
N GLY A 143 1.72 -3.84 8.92
CA GLY A 143 2.54 -2.65 8.78
C GLY A 143 1.76 -1.47 8.20
N TYR A 144 0.95 -1.69 7.19
CA TYR A 144 0.11 -0.65 6.57
C TYR A 144 -1.01 -0.16 7.51
N LYS A 145 -1.58 -1.07 8.33
CA LYS A 145 -2.55 -0.68 9.37
C LYS A 145 -1.92 0.16 10.48
N ALA A 146 -0.66 -0.11 10.81
CA ALA A 146 0.08 0.66 11.82
C ALA A 146 0.46 2.06 11.29
N ASP A 147 0.77 2.18 10.01
CA ASP A 147 1.09 3.45 9.34
C ASP A 147 0.42 3.52 7.95
N PRO A 148 -0.84 4.02 7.89
CA PRO A 148 -1.58 4.14 6.62
C PRO A 148 -0.99 5.14 5.63
N ASP A 149 -0.05 5.99 6.06
CA ASP A 149 0.67 6.92 5.21
C ASP A 149 1.90 6.30 4.53
N ASN A 150 2.25 5.08 4.91
CA ASN A 150 3.38 4.35 4.32
C ASN A 150 2.99 3.73 2.98
N THR A 151 3.10 4.53 1.93
CA THR A 151 2.77 4.12 0.56
C THR A 151 3.66 2.99 0.05
N ALA A 152 4.93 2.94 0.46
CA ALA A 152 5.82 1.83 0.11
C ALA A 152 5.32 0.49 0.68
N MET A 153 4.78 0.49 1.91
CA MET A 153 4.16 -0.69 2.52
C MET A 153 2.89 -1.09 1.75
N ALA A 154 2.06 -0.11 1.37
CA ALA A 154 0.86 -0.33 0.58
C ALA A 154 1.19 -0.96 -0.79
N LEU A 155 2.23 -0.49 -1.48
CA LEU A 155 2.68 -1.06 -2.75
C LEU A 155 3.11 -2.53 -2.62
N ASN A 156 3.84 -2.86 -1.56
CA ASN A 156 4.27 -4.23 -1.31
C ASN A 156 3.09 -5.16 -0.95
N LEU A 157 2.12 -4.64 -0.19
CA LEU A 157 0.86 -5.34 0.10
C LEU A 157 0.07 -5.62 -1.18
N ALA A 158 -0.11 -4.60 -2.02
CA ALA A 158 -0.80 -4.71 -3.29
C ALA A 158 -0.14 -5.75 -4.21
N MET A 159 1.19 -5.72 -4.31
CA MET A 159 1.96 -6.68 -5.08
C MET A 159 1.75 -8.11 -4.55
N SER A 160 1.79 -8.30 -3.23
CA SER A 160 1.57 -9.61 -2.62
C SER A 160 0.18 -10.15 -2.95
N TYR A 161 -0.88 -9.33 -2.90
CA TYR A 161 -2.21 -9.76 -3.31
C TYR A 161 -2.29 -10.13 -4.79
N CYS A 162 -1.67 -9.35 -5.67
CA CYS A 162 -1.63 -9.66 -7.10
C CYS A 162 -0.92 -10.99 -7.38
N GLU A 163 0.21 -11.26 -6.72
CA GLU A 163 0.95 -12.52 -6.85
C GLU A 163 0.19 -13.73 -6.28
N MET A 164 -0.71 -13.52 -5.32
CA MET A 164 -1.65 -14.54 -4.83
C MET A 164 -2.82 -14.79 -5.78
N GLY A 165 -2.98 -14.00 -6.82
CA GLY A 165 -4.14 -14.02 -7.70
C GLY A 165 -5.35 -13.24 -7.17
N GLU A 166 -5.24 -12.58 -6.03
CA GLU A 166 -6.27 -11.69 -5.47
C GLU A 166 -6.20 -10.30 -6.13
N TYR A 167 -6.35 -10.31 -7.46
CA TYR A 167 -6.14 -9.17 -8.33
C TYR A 167 -6.91 -7.92 -7.88
N GLU A 168 -8.20 -8.05 -7.55
CA GLU A 168 -9.05 -6.92 -7.18
C GLU A 168 -8.54 -6.20 -5.93
N LYS A 169 -8.16 -6.97 -4.89
CA LYS A 169 -7.60 -6.39 -3.66
C LYS A 169 -6.30 -5.62 -3.92
N GLY A 170 -5.41 -6.21 -4.74
CA GLY A 170 -4.16 -5.55 -5.10
C GLY A 170 -4.40 -4.26 -5.87
N MET A 171 -5.32 -4.29 -6.83
CA MET A 171 -5.67 -3.12 -7.66
C MET A 171 -6.28 -1.99 -6.84
N ASP A 172 -7.19 -2.29 -5.89
CA ASP A 172 -7.79 -1.28 -5.01
C ASP A 172 -6.72 -0.50 -4.23
N ILE A 173 -5.69 -1.20 -3.74
CA ILE A 173 -4.59 -0.57 -3.00
C ILE A 173 -3.71 0.26 -3.95
N TYR A 174 -3.36 -0.26 -5.13
CA TYR A 174 -2.59 0.50 -6.12
C TYR A 174 -3.32 1.78 -6.54
N GLU A 175 -4.62 1.70 -6.79
CA GLU A 175 -5.44 2.86 -7.15
C GLU A 175 -5.47 3.91 -6.02
N ALA A 176 -5.59 3.46 -4.76
CA ALA A 176 -5.54 4.36 -3.61
C ALA A 176 -4.19 5.07 -3.48
N VAL A 177 -3.07 4.39 -3.78
CA VAL A 177 -1.75 5.01 -3.80
C VAL A 177 -1.60 5.95 -5.00
N ALA A 178 -2.04 5.53 -6.19
CA ALA A 178 -1.97 6.33 -7.43
C ALA A 178 -2.77 7.64 -7.36
N ALA A 179 -3.81 7.68 -6.53
CA ALA A 179 -4.65 8.86 -6.31
C ALA A 179 -4.04 9.88 -5.34
N LYS A 180 -2.94 9.56 -4.65
CA LYS A 180 -2.28 10.50 -3.72
C LYS A 180 -1.58 11.62 -4.51
N THR A 181 -1.95 12.88 -4.24
CA THR A 181 -1.47 14.05 -4.99
C THR A 181 -0.37 14.85 -4.28
N HIS A 182 -0.14 14.60 -2.99
CA HIS A 182 0.89 15.32 -2.25
C HIS A 182 2.29 14.96 -2.78
N PRO A 183 3.20 15.94 -2.99
CA PRO A 183 4.52 15.71 -3.60
C PRO A 183 5.36 14.62 -2.96
N LYS A 184 5.23 14.40 -1.64
CA LYS A 184 5.96 13.32 -0.94
C LYS A 184 5.62 11.91 -1.44
N TYR A 185 4.49 11.74 -2.14
CA TYR A 185 4.03 10.45 -2.67
C TYR A 185 4.21 10.32 -4.18
N ALA A 186 4.79 11.32 -4.84
CA ALA A 186 4.83 11.39 -6.31
C ALA A 186 5.46 10.13 -6.94
N ASP A 187 6.59 9.68 -6.41
CA ASP A 187 7.29 8.49 -6.92
C ASP A 187 6.47 7.21 -6.71
N ASP A 188 5.88 7.04 -5.52
CA ASP A 188 5.05 5.87 -5.22
C ASP A 188 3.74 5.89 -6.02
N ALA A 189 3.13 7.07 -6.23
CA ALA A 189 1.96 7.20 -7.07
C ALA A 189 2.25 6.89 -8.55
N ALA A 190 3.42 7.29 -9.05
CA ALA A 190 3.88 6.92 -10.39
C ALA A 190 4.10 5.40 -10.50
N LYS A 191 4.78 4.81 -9.52
CA LYS A 191 5.00 3.36 -9.46
C LYS A 191 3.69 2.59 -9.37
N ALA A 192 2.71 3.07 -8.58
CA ALA A 192 1.39 2.45 -8.51
C ALA A 192 0.70 2.42 -9.89
N LYS A 193 0.75 3.51 -10.67
CA LYS A 193 0.20 3.56 -12.03
C LYS A 193 0.89 2.57 -12.98
N GLU A 194 2.21 2.45 -12.88
CA GLU A 194 2.98 1.46 -13.64
C GLU A 194 2.53 0.02 -13.28
N MET A 195 2.40 -0.28 -11.99
CA MET A 195 1.97 -1.61 -11.54
C MET A 195 0.53 -1.93 -11.91
N ILE A 196 -0.37 -0.94 -11.89
CA ILE A 196 -1.74 -1.08 -12.42
C ILE A 196 -1.70 -1.53 -13.89
N ALA A 197 -0.91 -0.86 -14.72
CA ALA A 197 -0.79 -1.21 -16.12
C ALA A 197 -0.19 -2.62 -16.31
N LEU A 198 0.86 -2.94 -15.57
CA LEU A 198 1.53 -4.24 -15.63
C LEU A 198 0.58 -5.40 -15.28
N TYR A 199 -0.04 -5.34 -14.11
CA TYR A 199 -0.93 -6.42 -13.66
C TYR A 199 -2.20 -6.52 -14.48
N THR A 200 -2.74 -5.39 -14.97
CA THR A 200 -3.88 -5.39 -15.91
C THR A 200 -3.49 -6.11 -17.21
N ASN A 201 -2.34 -5.79 -17.80
CA ASN A 201 -1.87 -6.44 -19.01
C ASN A 201 -1.60 -7.94 -18.81
N ASN A 202 -1.02 -8.33 -17.68
CA ASN A 202 -0.78 -9.74 -17.34
C ASN A 202 -2.12 -10.50 -17.21
N LYS A 203 -3.10 -9.91 -16.54
CA LYS A 203 -4.45 -10.51 -16.41
C LYS A 203 -5.14 -10.62 -17.76
N VAL A 204 -5.06 -9.59 -18.60
CA VAL A 204 -5.57 -9.63 -19.97
C VAL A 204 -4.91 -10.74 -20.77
N ALA A 205 -3.58 -10.86 -20.74
CA ALA A 205 -2.86 -11.92 -21.45
C ALA A 205 -3.29 -13.33 -20.99
N THR A 206 -3.49 -13.52 -19.70
CA THR A 206 -3.98 -14.80 -19.14
C THR A 206 -5.38 -15.12 -19.65
N LEU A 207 -6.29 -14.16 -19.61
CA LEU A 207 -7.68 -14.33 -20.08
C LEU A 207 -7.73 -14.53 -21.61
N GLN A 208 -6.88 -13.82 -22.38
CA GLN A 208 -6.76 -14.03 -23.82
C GLN A 208 -6.27 -15.44 -24.16
N ALA A 209 -5.26 -15.94 -23.44
CA ALA A 209 -4.76 -17.31 -23.64
C ALA A 209 -5.85 -18.37 -23.35
N ALA A 210 -6.77 -18.09 -22.44
CA ALA A 210 -7.93 -18.91 -22.13
C ALA A 210 -9.12 -18.67 -23.09
N ASN A 211 -9.03 -17.73 -24.05
CA ASN A 211 -10.11 -17.22 -24.86
C ASN A 211 -11.31 -16.69 -24.05
N ASP A 212 -11.06 -16.24 -22.82
CA ASP A 212 -12.06 -15.66 -21.93
C ASP A 212 -12.21 -14.14 -22.18
N PHE A 213 -12.79 -13.80 -23.32
CA PHE A 213 -13.04 -12.40 -23.69
C PHE A 213 -14.13 -11.76 -22.81
N ASP A 214 -15.06 -12.55 -22.27
CA ASP A 214 -16.07 -12.06 -21.33
C ASP A 214 -15.43 -11.66 -20.00
N GLY A 215 -14.45 -12.42 -19.52
CA GLY A 215 -13.64 -12.06 -18.37
C GLY A 215 -12.87 -10.76 -18.58
N ILE A 216 -12.32 -10.53 -19.78
CA ILE A 216 -11.64 -9.24 -20.10
C ILE A 216 -12.64 -8.08 -20.06
N ILE A 217 -13.83 -8.25 -20.65
CA ILE A 217 -14.87 -7.23 -20.67
C ILE A 217 -15.31 -6.90 -19.23
N ALA A 218 -15.61 -7.92 -18.43
CA ALA A 218 -16.01 -7.74 -17.02
C ALA A 218 -14.95 -7.00 -16.20
N MET A 219 -13.66 -7.37 -16.37
CA MET A 219 -12.54 -6.68 -15.71
C MET A 219 -12.45 -5.21 -16.16
N ALA A 220 -12.55 -4.95 -17.47
CA ALA A 220 -12.51 -3.59 -18.00
C ALA A 220 -13.69 -2.74 -17.51
N ASP A 221 -14.90 -3.31 -17.48
CA ASP A 221 -16.10 -2.64 -16.99
C ASP A 221 -15.97 -2.29 -15.49
N ALA A 222 -15.37 -3.15 -14.68
CA ALA A 222 -15.09 -2.86 -13.27
C ALA A 222 -14.13 -1.66 -13.10
N LEU A 223 -13.07 -1.58 -13.92
CA LEU A 223 -12.16 -0.42 -13.95
C LEU A 223 -12.85 0.86 -14.43
N LEU A 224 -13.72 0.75 -15.43
CA LEU A 224 -14.47 1.88 -15.98
C LEU A 224 -15.57 2.39 -15.05
N ALA A 225 -16.13 1.53 -14.21
CA ALA A 225 -17.06 1.94 -13.15
C ALA A 225 -16.41 2.87 -12.14
N LYS A 226 -15.09 2.70 -11.88
CA LYS A 226 -14.30 3.56 -11.00
C LYS A 226 -13.81 4.83 -11.71
N ASN A 227 -13.40 4.70 -12.96
CA ASN A 227 -12.93 5.82 -13.79
C ASN A 227 -13.31 5.59 -15.24
N ALA A 228 -14.37 6.27 -15.70
CA ALA A 228 -14.89 6.15 -17.07
C ALA A 228 -13.86 6.52 -18.16
N GLU A 229 -12.85 7.34 -17.82
CA GLU A 229 -11.79 7.78 -18.74
C GLU A 229 -10.51 6.91 -18.63
N ASN A 230 -10.59 5.73 -17.99
CA ASN A 230 -9.46 4.81 -17.93
C ASN A 230 -9.10 4.30 -19.34
N ALA A 231 -8.05 4.89 -19.92
CA ALA A 231 -7.61 4.62 -21.30
C ALA A 231 -7.29 3.14 -21.53
N LEU A 232 -6.57 2.49 -20.57
CA LEU A 232 -6.23 1.07 -20.67
C LEU A 232 -7.50 0.20 -20.66
N ALA A 233 -8.44 0.46 -19.77
CA ALA A 233 -9.69 -0.29 -19.69
C ALA A 233 -10.54 -0.12 -20.96
N GLN A 234 -10.64 1.10 -21.50
CA GLN A 234 -11.32 1.35 -22.78
C GLN A 234 -10.67 0.57 -23.93
N LYS A 235 -9.34 0.57 -24.01
CA LYS A 235 -8.55 -0.15 -25.01
C LYS A 235 -8.82 -1.66 -24.96
N VAL A 236 -8.61 -2.28 -23.79
CA VAL A 236 -8.73 -3.75 -23.67
C VAL A 236 -10.17 -4.22 -23.87
N ARG A 237 -11.18 -3.44 -23.43
CA ARG A 237 -12.59 -3.72 -23.66
C ARG A 237 -12.93 -3.72 -25.14
N LEU A 238 -12.52 -2.69 -25.88
CA LEU A 238 -12.76 -2.60 -27.32
C LEU A 238 -12.12 -3.77 -28.07
N GLN A 239 -10.89 -4.12 -27.72
CA GLN A 239 -10.20 -5.26 -28.33
C GLN A 239 -10.88 -6.60 -28.01
N ALA A 240 -11.42 -6.77 -26.81
CA ALA A 240 -12.17 -7.97 -26.43
C ALA A 240 -13.47 -8.11 -27.24
N TYR A 241 -14.24 -7.04 -27.41
CA TYR A 241 -15.40 -7.05 -28.28
C TYR A 241 -15.03 -7.34 -29.75
N ALA A 242 -13.93 -6.77 -30.24
CA ALA A 242 -13.45 -7.07 -31.59
C ALA A 242 -13.07 -8.55 -31.76
N SER A 243 -12.42 -9.15 -30.77
CA SER A 243 -12.06 -10.58 -30.74
C SER A 243 -13.30 -11.48 -30.73
N LYS A 244 -14.36 -11.08 -30.04
CA LYS A 244 -15.67 -11.74 -30.07
C LYS A 244 -16.45 -11.51 -31.37
N LYS A 245 -15.96 -10.63 -32.26
CA LYS A 245 -16.66 -10.17 -33.47
C LYS A 245 -17.98 -9.47 -33.15
N ASP A 246 -18.10 -8.89 -31.96
CA ASP A 246 -19.26 -8.04 -31.63
C ASP A 246 -19.02 -6.63 -32.19
N TYR A 247 -19.14 -6.54 -33.49
CA TYR A 247 -18.87 -5.31 -34.24
C TYR A 247 -19.82 -4.16 -33.87
N ASN A 248 -21.04 -4.48 -33.41
CA ASN A 248 -21.99 -3.47 -32.95
C ASN A 248 -21.45 -2.75 -31.71
N LYS A 249 -20.88 -3.52 -30.72
CA LYS A 249 -20.25 -2.93 -29.56
C LYS A 249 -18.96 -2.20 -29.89
N VAL A 250 -18.17 -2.70 -30.84
CA VAL A 250 -16.97 -1.97 -31.31
C VAL A 250 -17.34 -0.62 -31.92
N ILE A 251 -18.42 -0.56 -32.75
CA ILE A 251 -18.90 0.68 -33.36
C ILE A 251 -19.45 1.64 -32.29
N GLU A 252 -20.21 1.14 -31.34
CA GLU A 252 -20.77 1.93 -30.23
C GLU A 252 -19.68 2.60 -29.37
N LEU A 253 -18.59 1.87 -29.09
CA LEU A 253 -17.58 2.29 -28.10
C LEU A 253 -16.31 2.88 -28.71
N GLY A 254 -16.05 2.66 -29.99
CA GLY A 254 -14.74 2.88 -30.61
C GLY A 254 -14.29 4.34 -30.62
N GLU A 255 -15.15 5.30 -30.91
CA GLU A 255 -14.78 6.73 -30.86
C GLU A 255 -14.47 7.19 -29.44
N ALA A 256 -15.25 6.76 -28.44
CA ALA A 256 -14.99 7.08 -27.03
C ALA A 256 -13.67 6.46 -26.58
N ALA A 257 -13.40 5.22 -26.96
CA ALA A 257 -12.15 4.53 -26.64
C ALA A 257 -10.92 5.22 -27.26
N ALA A 258 -11.03 5.71 -28.50
CA ALA A 258 -9.95 6.44 -29.17
C ALA A 258 -9.69 7.81 -28.51
N LYS A 259 -10.73 8.50 -28.09
CA LYS A 259 -10.67 9.87 -27.54
C LYS A 259 -9.89 9.96 -26.22
N VAL A 260 -9.94 8.91 -25.40
CA VAL A 260 -9.25 8.90 -24.10
C VAL A 260 -7.78 8.45 -24.18
N GLN A 261 -7.35 7.92 -25.34
CA GLN A 261 -5.95 7.57 -25.53
C GLN A 261 -5.10 8.84 -25.73
N THR A 262 -3.91 8.83 -25.15
CA THR A 262 -2.92 9.89 -25.31
C THR A 262 -1.74 9.47 -26.18
N ASP A 263 -1.48 8.17 -26.28
CA ASP A 263 -0.44 7.60 -27.14
C ASP A 263 -0.98 7.51 -28.59
N PRO A 264 -0.28 8.10 -29.59
CA PRO A 264 -0.69 8.07 -30.99
C PRO A 264 -0.82 6.66 -31.57
N GLU A 265 -0.05 5.68 -31.08
CA GLU A 265 -0.18 4.28 -31.50
C GLU A 265 -1.46 3.65 -30.98
N ASP A 266 -1.81 3.91 -29.72
CA ASP A 266 -3.06 3.43 -29.14
C ASP A 266 -4.28 4.09 -29.80
N VAL A 267 -4.22 5.39 -30.09
CA VAL A 267 -5.28 6.08 -30.89
C VAL A 267 -5.45 5.39 -32.24
N SER A 268 -4.33 5.12 -32.93
CA SER A 268 -4.33 4.47 -34.24
C SER A 268 -4.89 3.03 -34.16
N LEU A 269 -4.56 2.30 -33.10
CA LEU A 269 -5.07 0.97 -32.86
C LEU A 269 -6.60 0.97 -32.68
N MET A 270 -7.15 1.94 -31.93
CA MET A 270 -8.60 2.08 -31.75
C MET A 270 -9.31 2.36 -33.08
N TYR A 271 -8.79 3.32 -33.85
CA TYR A 271 -9.38 3.64 -35.17
C TYR A 271 -9.25 2.51 -36.20
N ARG A 272 -8.15 1.76 -36.18
CA ARG A 272 -8.01 0.54 -36.99
C ARG A 272 -9.07 -0.49 -36.63
N THR A 273 -9.29 -0.71 -35.32
CA THR A 273 -10.29 -1.65 -34.81
C THR A 273 -11.69 -1.23 -35.20
N LEU A 274 -11.99 0.06 -35.09
CA LEU A 274 -13.26 0.66 -35.49
C LEU A 274 -13.48 0.54 -37.02
N GLY A 275 -12.45 0.84 -37.82
CA GLY A 275 -12.51 0.70 -39.29
C GLY A 275 -12.76 -0.73 -39.73
N ALA A 276 -12.16 -1.72 -39.08
CA ALA A 276 -12.41 -3.13 -39.32
C ALA A 276 -13.84 -3.53 -38.98
N ALA A 277 -14.42 -3.00 -37.90
CA ALA A 277 -15.82 -3.25 -37.53
C ALA A 277 -16.79 -2.64 -38.54
N TYR A 278 -16.54 -1.41 -38.97
CA TYR A 278 -17.36 -0.79 -40.05
C TYR A 278 -17.26 -1.57 -41.35
N THR A 279 -16.07 -2.06 -41.70
CA THR A 279 -15.91 -2.91 -42.91
C THR A 279 -16.72 -4.19 -42.80
N ALA A 280 -16.71 -4.85 -41.62
CA ALA A 280 -17.46 -6.08 -41.40
C ALA A 280 -19.01 -5.87 -41.44
N GLN A 281 -19.45 -4.65 -41.19
CA GLN A 281 -20.85 -4.23 -41.25
C GLN A 281 -21.22 -3.54 -42.57
N GLU A 282 -20.34 -3.63 -43.59
CA GLU A 282 -20.54 -3.04 -44.93
C GLU A 282 -20.74 -1.51 -44.92
N MET A 283 -20.30 -0.83 -43.85
CA MET A 283 -20.39 0.61 -43.68
C MET A 283 -19.16 1.31 -44.31
N LYS A 284 -19.02 1.19 -45.62
CA LYS A 284 -17.83 1.60 -46.39
C LYS A 284 -17.38 3.05 -46.14
N PRO A 285 -18.27 4.08 -46.15
CA PRO A 285 -17.85 5.46 -45.90
C PRO A 285 -17.22 5.67 -44.53
N GLN A 286 -17.82 5.08 -43.48
CA GLN A 286 -17.34 5.17 -42.10
C GLN A 286 -16.02 4.39 -41.91
N ALA A 287 -15.88 3.24 -42.55
CA ALA A 287 -14.66 2.47 -42.56
C ALA A 287 -13.47 3.30 -43.11
N ILE A 288 -13.69 3.96 -44.27
CA ILE A 288 -12.69 4.83 -44.90
C ILE A 288 -12.31 5.98 -43.97
N GLU A 289 -13.26 6.63 -43.31
CA GLU A 289 -13.00 7.72 -42.38
C GLU A 289 -12.18 7.23 -41.14
N ALA A 290 -12.55 6.10 -40.57
CA ALA A 290 -11.85 5.53 -39.44
C ALA A 290 -10.40 5.14 -39.81
N PHE A 291 -10.16 4.45 -40.93
CA PHE A 291 -8.82 4.08 -41.36
C PHE A 291 -7.94 5.30 -41.70
N ARG A 292 -8.50 6.42 -42.15
CA ARG A 292 -7.72 7.66 -42.39
C ARG A 292 -7.17 8.28 -41.10
N LYS A 293 -7.78 8.00 -39.94
CA LYS A 293 -7.33 8.47 -38.64
C LYS A 293 -6.18 7.62 -38.06
N VAL A 294 -5.79 6.54 -38.74
CA VAL A 294 -4.67 5.66 -38.35
C VAL A 294 -3.35 6.26 -38.85
N THR A 295 -2.57 6.87 -37.98
CA THR A 295 -1.40 7.67 -38.36
C THR A 295 -0.09 7.21 -37.71
N ALA A 296 -0.12 6.32 -36.73
CA ALA A 296 1.06 5.89 -35.99
C ALA A 296 1.08 4.38 -35.73
N GLY A 297 2.29 3.86 -35.50
CA GLY A 297 2.54 2.49 -35.07
C GLY A 297 2.25 1.40 -36.10
N PRO A 298 2.25 0.14 -35.67
CA PRO A 298 2.09 -1.03 -36.56
C PRO A 298 0.73 -1.09 -37.29
N ALA A 299 -0.26 -0.34 -36.81
CA ALA A 299 -1.60 -0.30 -37.43
C ALA A 299 -1.63 0.38 -38.80
N VAL A 300 -0.64 1.22 -39.13
CA VAL A 300 -0.63 2.09 -40.32
C VAL A 300 -0.65 1.27 -41.62
N GLU A 301 0.20 0.28 -41.75
CA GLU A 301 0.29 -0.49 -43.00
C GLU A 301 -0.98 -1.29 -43.26
N SER A 302 -1.60 -1.87 -42.24
CA SER A 302 -2.87 -2.59 -42.39
C SER A 302 -4.03 -1.65 -42.74
N ALA A 303 -4.03 -0.42 -42.22
CA ALA A 303 -5.03 0.58 -42.54
C ALA A 303 -4.88 1.09 -43.99
N LYS A 304 -3.63 1.31 -44.48
CA LYS A 304 -3.40 1.67 -45.91
C LYS A 304 -3.89 0.58 -46.87
N ALA A 305 -3.60 -0.69 -46.53
CA ALA A 305 -4.07 -1.80 -47.35
C ALA A 305 -5.61 -1.84 -47.39
N ALA A 306 -6.27 -1.70 -46.23
CA ALA A 306 -7.75 -1.65 -46.20
C ALA A 306 -8.33 -0.46 -46.97
N LEU A 307 -7.72 0.72 -46.88
CA LEU A 307 -8.13 1.90 -47.65
C LEU A 307 -8.01 1.66 -49.15
N ALA A 308 -6.90 1.04 -49.61
CA ALA A 308 -6.71 0.73 -51.04
C ALA A 308 -7.78 -0.22 -51.57
N GLU A 309 -8.25 -1.17 -50.79
CA GLU A 309 -9.35 -2.07 -51.16
C GLU A 309 -10.71 -1.36 -51.14
N LEU A 310 -10.98 -0.56 -50.14
CA LEU A 310 -12.25 0.14 -50.00
C LEU A 310 -12.43 1.28 -51.00
N THR A 311 -11.38 1.77 -51.66
CA THR A 311 -11.44 2.88 -52.61
C THR A 311 -11.41 2.43 -54.06
N LYS A 312 -11.30 1.11 -54.32
CA LYS A 312 -11.55 0.52 -55.62
C LYS A 312 -13.06 0.50 -55.95
#